data_17d01fe1eb8f937e04281b4943de55d9
#
_entry.id   17d01fe1eb8f937e04281b4943de55d9
#
_cell.length_a   1.000
_cell.length_b   1.000
_cell.length_c   1.000
_cell.angle_alpha   90.00
_cell.angle_beta   90.00
_cell.angle_gamma   90.00
#
_symmetry.space_group_name_H-M   'P 1'
#
loop_
_entity.id
_entity.type
_entity.pdbx_description
1 polymer ?
#
loop_
_entity_poly.entity_id
_entity_poly.type
_entity_poly.pdbx_seq_one_letter_code
_entity_poly.pdbx_strand_id
1 'polypeptide(L)'
;MCVAQACAQIGAFGVAALLPTLIPAWSLSNTEAGWISGIYYAAYTLVVPLLSSLTDRVDPKRIYLASVALTAVAFAGFAWVSTGFWSALAFRALMGVGWAGSYMPGLKALSDVAEGAQQSRAVAAHAAAVGISGALSFGVAGAVNVRLGWQWALVPGALGAALAFALVMIGLPARPPRTSSGPRAALLDFRPVLRNRSALAYSLAYCVHTWEMSALRAWVVTFLTFAAAQRAAGAWTALAPATVASVMGLLGVCASVWGNELAIRFGRRRFILGTMFASAGMAGVVGFSAALPYGGAVALVLVYAMLIWSDSSSLTAGSAGSAEPGRRGATLAVHSTLGYAGGFLGPLALGATLDLFGGPSVLSWGIAFGHVTVALVLGALVFIWLRPADLAGDRSLAAAKGAPVLGAPAPERSAPKT
;
A
#
# COMPACT_ATOMS: atom_id res chain seq x y z
N MET A 1 -18.51 9.66 -2.58
CA MET A 1 -17.04 9.60 -2.31
C MET A 1 -16.45 8.21 -2.53
N CYS A 2 -16.92 7.13 -1.89
CA CYS A 2 -16.32 5.79 -2.07
C CYS A 2 -16.30 5.32 -3.53
N VAL A 3 -17.41 5.46 -4.25
CA VAL A 3 -17.46 5.14 -5.68
C VAL A 3 -16.52 6.02 -6.49
N ALA A 4 -16.49 7.33 -6.24
CA ALA A 4 -15.58 8.25 -6.91
C ALA A 4 -14.10 7.84 -6.65
N GLN A 5 -13.76 7.45 -5.42
CA GLN A 5 -12.41 6.99 -5.10
C GLN A 5 -12.07 5.67 -5.79
N ALA A 6 -13.02 4.73 -5.88
CA ALA A 6 -12.81 3.50 -6.65
C ALA A 6 -12.54 3.81 -8.13
N CYS A 7 -13.32 4.71 -8.73
CA CYS A 7 -13.09 5.16 -10.11
C CYS A 7 -11.72 5.82 -10.28
N ALA A 8 -11.31 6.71 -9.37
CA ALA A 8 -10.02 7.38 -9.41
C ALA A 8 -8.81 6.42 -9.33
N GLN A 9 -8.99 5.25 -8.70
CA GLN A 9 -7.92 4.26 -8.48
C GLN A 9 -7.90 3.10 -9.48
N ILE A 10 -8.84 3.05 -10.44
CA ILE A 10 -8.92 1.92 -11.38
C ILE A 10 -7.70 1.79 -12.31
N GLY A 11 -6.88 2.81 -12.43
CA GLY A 11 -5.61 2.79 -13.17
C GLY A 11 -4.35 2.62 -12.29
N ALA A 12 -4.47 2.59 -10.96
CA ALA A 12 -3.35 2.76 -10.02
C ALA A 12 -2.13 1.86 -10.31
N PHE A 13 -2.36 0.57 -10.58
CA PHE A 13 -1.32 -0.42 -10.86
C PHE A 13 -1.28 -0.85 -12.34
N GLY A 14 -1.98 -0.13 -13.24
CA GLY A 14 -1.98 -0.42 -14.67
C GLY A 14 -0.57 -0.38 -15.27
N VAL A 15 0.27 0.59 -14.87
CA VAL A 15 1.67 0.67 -15.36
C VAL A 15 2.46 -0.56 -14.94
N ALA A 16 2.30 -1.06 -13.72
CA ALA A 16 2.96 -2.29 -13.27
C ALA A 16 2.50 -3.53 -14.07
N ALA A 17 1.24 -3.58 -14.45
CA ALA A 17 0.73 -4.63 -15.34
C ALA A 17 1.31 -4.56 -16.76
N LEU A 18 1.77 -3.39 -17.18
CA LEU A 18 2.30 -3.12 -18.52
C LEU A 18 3.83 -3.20 -18.62
N LEU A 19 4.57 -3.35 -17.51
CA LEU A 19 6.03 -3.42 -17.53
C LEU A 19 6.59 -4.45 -18.53
N PRO A 20 6.03 -5.69 -18.64
CA PRO A 20 6.51 -6.66 -19.63
C PRO A 20 6.41 -6.15 -21.08
N THR A 21 5.49 -5.23 -21.36
CA THR A 21 5.33 -4.59 -22.68
C THR A 21 6.21 -3.35 -22.81
N LEU A 22 6.29 -2.51 -21.77
CA LEU A 22 6.98 -1.23 -21.81
C LEU A 22 8.51 -1.37 -21.78
N ILE A 23 9.04 -2.35 -21.03
CA ILE A 23 10.49 -2.60 -20.94
C ILE A 23 11.09 -2.82 -22.34
N PRO A 24 10.63 -3.77 -23.14
CA PRO A 24 11.18 -3.94 -24.49
C PRO A 24 10.80 -2.82 -25.47
N ALA A 25 9.58 -2.24 -25.35
CA ALA A 25 9.12 -1.19 -26.26
C ALA A 25 9.97 0.10 -26.18
N TRP A 26 10.50 0.40 -25.01
CA TRP A 26 11.31 1.59 -24.76
C TRP A 26 12.76 1.28 -24.41
N SER A 27 13.18 0.01 -24.57
CA SER A 27 14.52 -0.48 -24.21
C SER A 27 14.95 -0.05 -22.80
N LEU A 28 14.01 -0.12 -21.84
CA LEU A 28 14.26 0.24 -20.46
C LEU A 28 15.18 -0.79 -19.78
N SER A 29 16.10 -0.31 -18.94
CA SER A 29 16.70 -1.16 -17.91
C SER A 29 15.65 -1.54 -16.84
N ASN A 30 15.91 -2.62 -16.10
CA ASN A 30 15.04 -2.98 -14.99
C ASN A 30 15.08 -1.91 -13.87
N THR A 31 16.22 -1.25 -13.69
CA THR A 31 16.35 -0.11 -12.77
C THR A 31 15.41 1.04 -13.16
N GLU A 32 15.37 1.41 -14.44
CA GLU A 32 14.46 2.46 -14.95
C GLU A 32 12.98 2.05 -14.78
N ALA A 33 12.63 0.80 -15.03
CA ALA A 33 11.28 0.28 -14.76
C ALA A 33 10.93 0.34 -13.27
N GLY A 34 11.90 0.05 -12.40
CA GLY A 34 11.80 0.22 -10.94
C GLY A 34 11.56 1.68 -10.53
N TRP A 35 12.28 2.64 -11.14
CA TRP A 35 12.04 4.07 -10.95
C TRP A 35 10.63 4.50 -11.35
N ILE A 36 10.18 4.12 -12.55
CA ILE A 36 8.81 4.44 -13.03
C ILE A 36 7.75 3.89 -12.06
N SER A 37 7.96 2.69 -11.52
CA SER A 37 7.04 2.10 -10.56
C SER A 37 7.08 2.80 -9.19
N GLY A 38 8.27 3.11 -8.69
CA GLY A 38 8.51 3.69 -7.37
C GLY A 38 8.16 5.17 -7.27
N ILE A 39 8.41 5.99 -8.33
CA ILE A 39 8.20 7.44 -8.30
C ILE A 39 6.76 7.83 -7.92
N TYR A 40 5.81 6.97 -8.21
CA TYR A 40 4.41 7.13 -7.80
C TYR A 40 4.26 7.28 -6.29
N TYR A 41 4.98 6.46 -5.52
CA TYR A 41 4.98 6.52 -4.06
C TYR A 41 5.82 7.69 -3.54
N ALA A 42 6.98 7.97 -4.16
CA ALA A 42 7.81 9.11 -3.78
C ALA A 42 7.07 10.44 -3.96
N ALA A 43 6.41 10.64 -5.10
CA ALA A 43 5.61 11.84 -5.37
C ALA A 43 4.45 11.99 -4.38
N TYR A 44 3.76 10.89 -4.08
CA TYR A 44 2.73 10.88 -3.02
C TYR A 44 3.31 11.33 -1.68
N THR A 45 4.41 10.72 -1.24
CA THR A 45 5.06 11.00 0.06
C THR A 45 5.44 12.45 0.22
N LEU A 46 6.00 13.05 -0.83
CA LEU A 46 6.45 14.45 -0.82
C LEU A 46 5.29 15.44 -0.76
N VAL A 47 4.16 15.10 -1.37
CA VAL A 47 3.08 16.06 -1.61
C VAL A 47 1.92 15.87 -0.61
N VAL A 48 1.68 14.67 -0.08
CA VAL A 48 0.54 14.41 0.80
C VAL A 48 0.51 15.29 2.05
N PRO A 49 1.62 15.62 2.74
CA PRO A 49 1.57 16.52 3.89
C PRO A 49 1.09 17.94 3.52
N LEU A 50 1.52 18.41 2.34
CA LEU A 50 1.13 19.73 1.83
C LEU A 50 -0.36 19.78 1.48
N LEU A 51 -0.84 18.81 0.70
CA LEU A 51 -2.24 18.77 0.27
C LEU A 51 -3.20 18.47 1.42
N SER A 52 -2.79 17.64 2.38
CA SER A 52 -3.59 17.39 3.58
C SER A 52 -3.70 18.63 4.47
N SER A 53 -2.61 19.35 4.69
CA SER A 53 -2.65 20.62 5.47
C SER A 53 -3.39 21.74 4.74
N LEU A 54 -3.39 21.73 3.40
CA LEU A 54 -4.15 22.69 2.60
C LEU A 54 -5.65 22.52 2.79
N THR A 55 -6.15 21.33 3.16
CA THR A 55 -7.58 21.10 3.47
C THR A 55 -8.09 21.89 4.68
N ASP A 56 -7.21 22.45 5.50
CA ASP A 56 -7.59 23.33 6.61
C ASP A 56 -7.85 24.78 6.17
N ARG A 57 -7.47 25.11 4.92
CA ARG A 57 -7.59 26.46 4.34
C ARG A 57 -8.46 26.49 3.08
N VAL A 58 -8.51 25.39 2.36
CA VAL A 58 -9.22 25.23 1.10
C VAL A 58 -10.21 24.08 1.24
N ASP A 59 -11.40 24.23 0.67
CA ASP A 59 -12.40 23.15 0.61
C ASP A 59 -11.79 21.85 0.07
N PRO A 60 -11.81 20.74 0.84
CA PRO A 60 -11.30 19.45 0.42
C PRO A 60 -11.85 18.98 -0.94
N LYS A 61 -13.09 19.38 -1.28
CA LYS A 61 -13.70 19.12 -2.59
C LYS A 61 -12.86 19.70 -3.73
N ARG A 62 -12.39 20.96 -3.59
CA ARG A 62 -11.59 21.63 -4.63
C ARG A 62 -10.23 20.94 -4.84
N ILE A 63 -9.58 20.54 -3.75
CA ILE A 63 -8.30 19.80 -3.80
C ILE A 63 -8.51 18.46 -4.48
N TYR A 64 -9.56 17.72 -4.11
CA TYR A 64 -9.90 16.45 -4.73
C TYR A 64 -10.13 16.60 -6.24
N LEU A 65 -10.95 17.56 -6.66
CA LEU A 65 -11.27 17.80 -8.07
C LEU A 65 -10.02 18.14 -8.90
N ALA A 66 -9.17 19.05 -8.39
CA ALA A 66 -7.91 19.39 -9.06
C ALA A 66 -7.00 18.16 -9.20
N SER A 67 -6.97 17.31 -8.17
CA SER A 67 -6.12 16.11 -8.14
C SER A 67 -6.59 15.01 -9.07
N VAL A 68 -7.90 14.73 -9.16
CA VAL A 68 -8.41 13.74 -10.13
C VAL A 68 -8.35 14.26 -11.56
N ALA A 69 -8.48 15.58 -11.78
CA ALA A 69 -8.25 16.18 -13.10
C ALA A 69 -6.78 16.01 -13.51
N LEU A 70 -5.83 16.28 -12.60
CA LEU A 70 -4.40 16.02 -12.82
C LEU A 70 -4.14 14.53 -13.12
N THR A 71 -4.79 13.62 -12.38
CA THR A 71 -4.69 12.17 -12.61
C THR A 71 -5.17 11.79 -14.00
N ALA A 72 -6.31 12.32 -14.45
CA ALA A 72 -6.83 12.06 -15.81
C ALA A 72 -5.85 12.53 -16.88
N VAL A 73 -5.34 13.76 -16.75
CA VAL A 73 -4.34 14.32 -17.68
C VAL A 73 -3.04 13.50 -17.65
N ALA A 74 -2.60 13.08 -16.46
CA ALA A 74 -1.38 12.28 -16.33
C ALA A 74 -1.51 10.90 -16.98
N PHE A 75 -2.66 10.21 -16.86
CA PHE A 75 -2.90 8.95 -17.58
C PHE A 75 -2.97 9.15 -19.09
N ALA A 76 -3.67 10.18 -19.57
CA ALA A 76 -3.75 10.51 -20.98
C ALA A 76 -2.35 10.88 -21.53
N GLY A 77 -1.60 11.71 -20.81
CA GLY A 77 -0.23 12.08 -21.17
C GLY A 77 0.71 10.88 -21.20
N PHE A 78 0.64 9.99 -20.20
CA PHE A 78 1.41 8.75 -20.22
C PHE A 78 1.08 7.90 -21.46
N ALA A 79 -0.20 7.73 -21.77
CA ALA A 79 -0.65 6.91 -22.89
C ALA A 79 -0.23 7.42 -24.26
N TRP A 80 -0.28 8.74 -24.48
CA TRP A 80 -0.19 9.32 -25.82
C TRP A 80 1.03 10.20 -26.03
N VAL A 81 1.71 10.64 -24.97
CA VAL A 81 2.88 11.53 -25.04
C VAL A 81 4.16 10.84 -24.58
N SER A 82 4.08 9.79 -23.79
CA SER A 82 5.30 9.09 -23.32
C SER A 82 5.98 8.32 -24.45
N THR A 83 7.27 8.54 -24.60
CA THR A 83 8.12 7.89 -25.60
C THR A 83 9.32 7.17 -25.00
N GLY A 84 9.46 7.15 -23.68
CA GLY A 84 10.59 6.52 -22.98
C GLY A 84 10.64 6.88 -21.50
N PHE A 85 11.77 6.59 -20.86
CA PHE A 85 11.95 6.67 -19.41
C PHE A 85 11.53 8.03 -18.80
N TRP A 86 12.08 9.14 -19.27
CA TRP A 86 11.88 10.44 -18.62
C TRP A 86 10.44 10.94 -18.70
N SER A 87 9.78 10.77 -19.84
CA SER A 87 8.38 11.16 -20.02
C SER A 87 7.46 10.25 -19.18
N ALA A 88 7.72 8.94 -19.16
CA ALA A 88 6.98 7.99 -18.31
C ALA A 88 7.16 8.31 -16.82
N LEU A 89 8.37 8.62 -16.38
CA LEU A 89 8.70 9.01 -15.01
C LEU A 89 7.94 10.26 -14.60
N ALA A 90 7.91 11.29 -15.46
CA ALA A 90 7.21 12.55 -15.20
C ALA A 90 5.69 12.33 -15.03
N PHE A 91 5.05 11.66 -16.00
CA PHE A 91 3.60 11.39 -15.88
C PHE A 91 3.27 10.46 -14.72
N ARG A 92 4.14 9.50 -14.40
CA ARG A 92 3.94 8.62 -13.25
C ARG A 92 4.06 9.38 -11.92
N ALA A 93 4.98 10.35 -11.83
CA ALA A 93 5.05 11.26 -10.68
C ALA A 93 3.76 12.10 -10.53
N LEU A 94 3.25 12.66 -11.63
CA LEU A 94 1.97 13.40 -11.63
C LEU A 94 0.79 12.54 -11.17
N MET A 95 0.74 11.25 -11.55
CA MET A 95 -0.26 10.31 -11.02
C MET A 95 -0.13 10.15 -9.49
N GLY A 96 1.10 10.10 -8.96
CA GLY A 96 1.36 10.04 -7.51
C GLY A 96 0.89 11.30 -6.78
N VAL A 97 1.13 12.49 -7.35
CA VAL A 97 0.60 13.77 -6.85
C VAL A 97 -0.94 13.76 -6.85
N GLY A 98 -1.54 13.31 -7.94
CA GLY A 98 -3.00 13.19 -8.05
C GLY A 98 -3.59 12.24 -7.00
N TRP A 99 -2.90 11.12 -6.72
CA TRP A 99 -3.31 10.20 -5.66
C TRP A 99 -3.24 10.86 -4.27
N ALA A 100 -2.17 11.60 -3.97
CA ALA A 100 -2.02 12.31 -2.69
C ALA A 100 -3.19 13.26 -2.42
N GLY A 101 -3.64 13.99 -3.44
CA GLY A 101 -4.74 14.95 -3.30
C GLY A 101 -6.15 14.35 -3.44
N SER A 102 -6.29 13.14 -3.95
CA SER A 102 -7.58 12.44 -3.99
C SER A 102 -7.82 11.58 -2.76
N TYR A 103 -6.82 10.88 -2.22
CA TYR A 103 -7.01 9.94 -1.13
C TYR A 103 -7.29 10.63 0.21
N MET A 104 -6.35 11.42 0.73
CA MET A 104 -6.50 12.05 2.05
C MET A 104 -7.52 13.20 2.08
N PRO A 105 -7.54 14.14 1.12
CA PRO A 105 -8.61 15.13 1.03
C PRO A 105 -9.99 14.51 0.80
N GLY A 106 -10.08 13.43 0.01
CA GLY A 106 -11.31 12.68 -0.17
C GLY A 106 -11.84 12.04 1.12
N LEU A 107 -10.93 11.45 1.90
CA LEU A 107 -11.25 10.89 3.20
C LEU A 107 -11.72 11.96 4.19
N LYS A 108 -11.06 13.14 4.20
CA LYS A 108 -11.49 14.28 5.02
C LYS A 108 -12.87 14.77 4.60
N ALA A 109 -13.10 14.99 3.31
CA ALA A 109 -14.40 15.41 2.79
C ALA A 109 -15.54 14.45 3.16
N LEU A 110 -15.25 13.13 3.16
CA LEU A 110 -16.20 12.09 3.61
C LEU A 110 -16.44 12.15 5.12
N SER A 111 -15.37 12.32 5.91
CA SER A 111 -15.44 12.40 7.36
C SER A 111 -16.17 13.66 7.85
N ASP A 112 -16.11 14.75 7.09
CA ASP A 112 -16.79 16.02 7.42
C ASP A 112 -18.32 15.95 7.21
N VAL A 113 -18.84 14.94 6.51
CA VAL A 113 -20.28 14.77 6.23
C VAL A 113 -20.91 13.61 7.02
N ALA A 114 -20.14 12.79 7.71
CA ALA A 114 -20.59 11.62 8.46
C ALA A 114 -20.15 11.73 9.93
N GLU A 115 -20.97 11.25 10.87
CA GLU A 115 -20.70 11.29 12.31
C GLU A 115 -20.84 9.91 12.97
N GLY A 116 -20.17 9.72 14.08
CA GLY A 116 -20.28 8.51 14.93
C GLY A 116 -19.98 7.23 14.17
N ALA A 117 -20.86 6.23 14.29
CA ALA A 117 -20.70 4.93 13.66
C ALA A 117 -20.74 5.01 12.12
N GLN A 118 -21.47 5.97 11.54
CA GLN A 118 -21.52 6.16 10.09
C GLN A 118 -20.17 6.65 9.56
N GLN A 119 -19.48 7.54 10.27
CA GLN A 119 -18.14 8.00 9.90
C GLN A 119 -17.15 6.84 9.86
N SER A 120 -17.15 5.99 10.87
CA SER A 120 -16.27 4.80 10.92
C SER A 120 -16.52 3.85 9.73
N ARG A 121 -17.81 3.58 9.42
CA ARG A 121 -18.19 2.75 8.27
C ARG A 121 -17.77 3.39 6.94
N ALA A 122 -17.94 4.69 6.80
CA ALA A 122 -17.58 5.43 5.59
C ALA A 122 -16.06 5.42 5.35
N VAL A 123 -15.25 5.59 6.42
CA VAL A 123 -13.78 5.49 6.35
C VAL A 123 -13.35 4.08 5.93
N ALA A 124 -13.94 3.04 6.52
CA ALA A 124 -13.66 1.65 6.16
C ALA A 124 -14.05 1.34 4.71
N ALA A 125 -15.22 1.81 4.27
CA ALA A 125 -15.67 1.65 2.89
C ALA A 125 -14.77 2.38 1.88
N HIS A 126 -14.26 3.56 2.24
CA HIS A 126 -13.32 4.32 1.42
C HIS A 126 -11.98 3.57 1.23
N ALA A 127 -11.44 3.03 2.32
CA ALA A 127 -10.22 2.23 2.28
C ALA A 127 -10.41 0.93 1.47
N ALA A 128 -11.54 0.24 1.65
CA ALA A 128 -11.87 -0.96 0.88
C ALA A 128 -12.03 -0.66 -0.62
N ALA A 129 -12.67 0.47 -0.98
CA ALA A 129 -12.82 0.90 -2.37
C ALA A 129 -11.45 1.08 -3.06
N VAL A 130 -10.46 1.68 -2.37
CA VAL A 130 -9.09 1.82 -2.88
C VAL A 130 -8.42 0.47 -3.07
N GLY A 131 -8.53 -0.43 -2.09
CA GLY A 131 -7.90 -1.75 -2.15
C GLY A 131 -8.45 -2.60 -3.30
N ILE A 132 -9.77 -2.67 -3.42
CA ILE A 132 -10.45 -3.45 -4.46
C ILE A 132 -10.16 -2.87 -5.85
N SER A 133 -10.30 -1.55 -6.02
CA SER A 133 -10.07 -0.91 -7.32
C SER A 133 -8.62 -1.02 -7.76
N GLY A 134 -7.68 -0.84 -6.81
CA GLY A 134 -6.25 -1.05 -7.07
C GLY A 134 -5.95 -2.49 -7.52
N ALA A 135 -6.55 -3.49 -6.87
CA ALA A 135 -6.42 -4.89 -7.28
C ALA A 135 -6.97 -5.13 -8.70
N LEU A 136 -8.15 -4.62 -8.99
CA LEU A 136 -8.79 -4.78 -10.30
C LEU A 136 -8.02 -4.06 -11.41
N SER A 137 -7.26 -3.00 -11.10
CA SER A 137 -6.50 -2.23 -12.09
C SER A 137 -5.50 -3.07 -12.89
N PHE A 138 -4.93 -4.14 -12.29
CA PHE A 138 -4.05 -5.08 -12.99
C PHE A 138 -4.79 -5.83 -14.10
N GLY A 139 -5.92 -6.46 -13.75
CA GLY A 139 -6.70 -7.25 -14.69
C GLY A 139 -7.30 -6.39 -15.81
N VAL A 140 -7.80 -5.20 -15.48
CA VAL A 140 -8.34 -4.24 -16.46
C VAL A 140 -7.24 -3.84 -17.43
N ALA A 141 -6.08 -3.40 -16.95
CA ALA A 141 -4.97 -3.00 -17.81
C ALA A 141 -4.46 -4.17 -18.65
N GLY A 142 -4.29 -5.36 -18.05
CA GLY A 142 -3.86 -6.56 -18.77
C GLY A 142 -4.83 -6.97 -19.88
N ALA A 143 -6.13 -7.01 -19.59
CA ALA A 143 -7.16 -7.39 -20.57
C ALA A 143 -7.25 -6.42 -21.73
N VAL A 144 -7.14 -5.10 -21.48
CA VAL A 144 -7.14 -4.08 -22.53
C VAL A 144 -5.84 -4.13 -23.33
N ASN A 145 -4.67 -4.33 -22.67
CA ASN A 145 -3.38 -4.41 -23.34
C ASN A 145 -3.34 -5.52 -24.40
N VAL A 146 -3.87 -6.69 -24.09
CA VAL A 146 -3.88 -7.84 -25.01
C VAL A 146 -4.72 -7.58 -26.27
N ARG A 147 -5.79 -6.76 -26.15
CA ARG A 147 -6.73 -6.52 -27.25
C ARG A 147 -6.43 -5.26 -28.05
N LEU A 148 -6.01 -4.19 -27.38
CA LEU A 148 -5.95 -2.85 -27.95
C LEU A 148 -4.55 -2.21 -27.82
N GLY A 149 -3.63 -2.86 -27.09
CA GLY A 149 -2.29 -2.34 -26.83
C GLY A 149 -2.19 -1.49 -25.56
N TRP A 150 -0.95 -1.20 -25.16
CA TRP A 150 -0.63 -0.59 -23.87
C TRP A 150 -1.15 0.84 -23.70
N GLN A 151 -1.24 1.63 -24.77
CA GLN A 151 -1.79 2.97 -24.73
C GLN A 151 -3.25 2.95 -24.25
N TRP A 152 -4.06 2.08 -24.86
CA TRP A 152 -5.46 1.91 -24.50
C TRP A 152 -5.64 1.30 -23.11
N ALA A 153 -4.68 0.52 -22.63
CA ALA A 153 -4.72 -0.06 -21.29
C ALA A 153 -4.67 0.99 -20.17
N LEU A 154 -4.21 2.21 -20.46
CA LEU A 154 -4.19 3.34 -19.51
C LEU A 154 -5.46 4.21 -19.57
N VAL A 155 -6.26 4.08 -20.63
CA VAL A 155 -7.50 4.85 -20.81
C VAL A 155 -8.51 4.62 -19.68
N PRO A 156 -8.72 3.40 -19.14
CA PRO A 156 -9.56 3.20 -17.96
C PRO A 156 -9.17 4.05 -16.77
N GLY A 157 -7.86 4.28 -16.54
CA GLY A 157 -7.36 5.17 -15.49
C GLY A 157 -7.75 6.64 -15.74
N ALA A 158 -7.62 7.12 -16.96
CA ALA A 158 -8.02 8.48 -17.34
C ALA A 158 -9.55 8.66 -17.23
N LEU A 159 -10.33 7.74 -17.77
CA LEU A 159 -11.81 7.78 -17.71
C LEU A 159 -12.31 7.62 -16.28
N GLY A 160 -11.70 6.74 -15.48
CA GLY A 160 -12.06 6.58 -14.09
C GLY A 160 -11.82 7.86 -13.27
N ALA A 161 -10.70 8.55 -13.50
CA ALA A 161 -10.41 9.83 -12.86
C ALA A 161 -11.40 10.94 -13.33
N ALA A 162 -11.72 10.98 -14.60
CA ALA A 162 -12.73 11.91 -15.15
C ALA A 162 -14.14 11.63 -14.58
N LEU A 163 -14.51 10.36 -14.44
CA LEU A 163 -15.77 9.97 -13.81
C LEU A 163 -15.78 10.33 -12.32
N ALA A 164 -14.67 10.14 -11.61
CA ALA A 164 -14.53 10.58 -10.21
C ALA A 164 -14.71 12.09 -10.08
N PHE A 165 -14.15 12.86 -11.02
CA PHE A 165 -14.36 14.31 -11.10
C PHE A 165 -15.84 14.66 -11.22
N ALA A 166 -16.54 14.07 -12.18
CA ALA A 166 -17.97 14.32 -12.41
C ALA A 166 -18.84 13.94 -11.20
N LEU A 167 -18.59 12.76 -10.61
CA LEU A 167 -19.31 12.29 -9.42
C LEU A 167 -19.15 13.22 -8.22
N VAL A 168 -17.93 13.72 -7.97
CA VAL A 168 -17.66 14.62 -6.85
C VAL A 168 -18.15 16.05 -7.15
N MET A 169 -18.04 16.51 -8.39
CA MET A 169 -18.58 17.82 -8.79
C MET A 169 -20.07 17.90 -8.50
N ILE A 170 -20.83 16.88 -8.88
CA ILE A 170 -22.29 16.85 -8.75
C ILE A 170 -22.73 16.43 -7.35
N GLY A 171 -22.13 15.37 -6.80
CA GLY A 171 -22.64 14.66 -5.62
C GLY A 171 -22.12 15.18 -4.26
N LEU A 172 -21.04 15.97 -4.23
CA LEU A 172 -20.49 16.47 -2.98
C LEU A 172 -20.75 17.98 -2.86
N PRO A 173 -21.45 18.45 -1.82
CA PRO A 173 -21.62 19.88 -1.58
C PRO A 173 -20.28 20.54 -1.24
N ALA A 174 -20.06 21.77 -1.72
CA ALA A 174 -18.94 22.60 -1.28
C ALA A 174 -19.14 23.00 0.19
N ARG A 175 -18.08 22.93 0.97
CA ARG A 175 -18.11 23.33 2.39
C ARG A 175 -16.91 24.22 2.70
N PRO A 176 -17.11 25.33 3.44
CA PRO A 176 -15.99 26.10 3.92
C PRO A 176 -15.12 25.24 4.85
N PRO A 177 -13.80 25.41 4.83
CA PRO A 177 -12.91 24.69 5.72
C PRO A 177 -13.28 24.98 7.18
N ARG A 178 -13.36 23.93 8.01
CA ARG A 178 -13.54 24.11 9.46
C ARG A 178 -12.20 24.60 10.02
N THR A 179 -12.12 25.88 10.35
CA THR A 179 -10.98 26.42 11.08
C THR A 179 -10.98 25.85 12.50
N SER A 180 -10.00 25.01 12.81
CA SER A 180 -9.75 24.56 14.17
C SER A 180 -9.30 25.76 15.01
N SER A 181 -10.06 26.09 16.04
CA SER A 181 -9.78 27.19 16.99
C SER A 181 -8.73 26.85 18.07
N GLY A 182 -8.03 25.71 17.94
CA GLY A 182 -6.99 25.31 18.88
C GLY A 182 -5.61 25.92 18.57
N PRO A 183 -4.70 25.97 19.58
CA PRO A 183 -3.31 26.34 19.33
C PRO A 183 -2.74 25.44 18.26
N ARG A 184 -2.22 26.03 17.19
CA ARG A 184 -1.53 25.27 16.13
C ARG A 184 -0.30 24.61 16.77
N ALA A 185 -0.41 23.37 17.22
CA ALA A 185 0.77 22.57 17.50
C ALA A 185 1.68 22.67 16.27
N ALA A 186 2.99 22.81 16.50
CA ALA A 186 3.96 22.88 15.41
C ALA A 186 3.77 21.63 14.53
N LEU A 187 3.07 21.79 13.39
CA LEU A 187 2.62 20.73 12.49
C LEU A 187 3.76 19.82 12.00
N LEU A 188 5.01 20.27 12.16
CA LEU A 188 6.22 19.60 11.70
C LEU A 188 7.18 19.20 12.83
N ASP A 189 6.77 19.24 14.11
CA ASP A 189 7.61 18.74 15.20
C ASP A 189 7.41 17.22 15.37
N PHE A 190 8.14 16.46 14.61
CA PHE A 190 8.15 14.98 14.66
C PHE A 190 9.11 14.40 15.70
N ARG A 191 9.92 15.24 16.39
CA ARG A 191 10.91 14.79 17.37
C ARG A 191 10.36 13.88 18.48
N PRO A 192 9.18 14.17 19.10
CA PRO A 192 8.60 13.28 20.10
C PRO A 192 8.19 11.93 19.52
N VAL A 193 7.68 11.89 18.28
CA VAL A 193 7.32 10.65 17.61
C VAL A 193 8.56 9.79 17.38
N LEU A 194 9.66 10.39 16.93
CA LEU A 194 10.93 9.69 16.69
C LEU A 194 11.59 9.19 17.98
N ARG A 195 11.26 9.78 19.13
CA ARG A 195 11.71 9.32 20.46
C ARG A 195 10.80 8.23 21.04
N ASN A 196 9.58 8.10 20.56
CA ASN A 196 8.66 7.04 20.97
C ASN A 196 9.07 5.71 20.32
N ARG A 197 9.74 4.85 21.08
CA ARG A 197 10.30 3.58 20.60
C ARG A 197 9.23 2.65 20.00
N SER A 198 8.02 2.60 20.58
CA SER A 198 6.94 1.76 20.05
C SER A 198 6.42 2.28 18.73
N ALA A 199 6.08 3.57 18.66
CA ALA A 199 5.60 4.19 17.43
C ALA A 199 6.64 4.09 16.30
N LEU A 200 7.93 4.31 16.61
CA LEU A 200 9.03 4.19 15.68
C LEU A 200 9.21 2.74 15.20
N ALA A 201 9.13 1.75 16.10
CA ALA A 201 9.24 0.34 15.75
C ALA A 201 8.17 -0.09 14.75
N TYR A 202 6.90 0.22 15.03
CA TYR A 202 5.80 -0.08 14.11
C TYR A 202 5.94 0.66 12.77
N SER A 203 6.46 1.89 12.78
CA SER A 203 6.64 2.67 11.55
C SER A 203 7.82 2.18 10.68
N LEU A 204 8.93 1.75 11.31
CA LEU A 204 10.04 1.14 10.57
C LEU A 204 9.68 -0.25 10.04
N ALA A 205 8.95 -1.06 10.81
CA ALA A 205 8.43 -2.33 10.32
C ALA A 205 7.46 -2.10 9.14
N TYR A 206 6.64 -1.06 9.19
CA TYR A 206 5.77 -0.68 8.07
C TYR A 206 6.56 -0.20 6.83
N CYS A 207 7.70 0.45 7.01
CA CYS A 207 8.60 0.80 5.90
C CYS A 207 9.07 -0.47 5.16
N VAL A 208 9.50 -1.48 5.89
CA VAL A 208 9.95 -2.76 5.31
C VAL A 208 8.77 -3.54 4.71
N HIS A 209 7.62 -3.56 5.39
CA HIS A 209 6.38 -4.13 4.86
C HIS A 209 5.98 -3.51 3.51
N THR A 210 6.00 -2.18 3.40
CA THR A 210 5.65 -1.50 2.14
C THR A 210 6.73 -1.64 1.06
N TRP A 211 8.00 -1.78 1.45
CA TRP A 211 9.08 -2.17 0.54
C TRP A 211 8.78 -3.50 -0.13
N GLU A 212 8.52 -4.54 0.67
CA GLU A 212 8.15 -5.88 0.22
C GLU A 212 6.90 -5.86 -0.66
N MET A 213 5.83 -5.25 -0.14
CA MET A 213 4.53 -5.15 -0.82
C MET A 213 4.63 -4.46 -2.18
N SER A 214 5.38 -3.35 -2.28
CA SER A 214 5.50 -2.59 -3.52
C SER A 214 6.47 -3.24 -4.50
N ALA A 215 7.52 -3.92 -4.02
CA ALA A 215 8.39 -4.74 -4.85
C ALA A 215 7.58 -5.83 -5.56
N LEU A 216 6.77 -6.61 -4.80
CA LEU A 216 5.91 -7.62 -5.41
C LEU A 216 4.88 -6.99 -6.35
N ARG A 217 4.18 -5.94 -5.94
CA ARG A 217 3.17 -5.26 -6.78
C ARG A 217 3.73 -4.76 -8.11
N ALA A 218 4.92 -4.18 -8.09
CA ALA A 218 5.53 -3.65 -9.31
C ALA A 218 5.96 -4.76 -10.26
N TRP A 219 6.48 -5.85 -9.73
CA TRP A 219 7.20 -6.83 -10.51
C TRP A 219 6.46 -8.15 -10.72
N VAL A 220 5.34 -8.41 -10.03
CA VAL A 220 4.64 -9.71 -10.10
C VAL A 220 4.21 -10.08 -11.52
N VAL A 221 3.71 -9.13 -12.32
CA VAL A 221 3.30 -9.41 -13.70
C VAL A 221 4.50 -9.73 -14.57
N THR A 222 5.60 -8.97 -14.42
CA THR A 222 6.86 -9.23 -15.13
C THR A 222 7.47 -10.57 -14.72
N PHE A 223 7.51 -10.86 -13.42
CA PHE A 223 7.99 -12.14 -12.89
C PHE A 223 7.20 -13.33 -13.43
N LEU A 224 5.86 -13.26 -13.35
CA LEU A 224 5.00 -14.34 -13.85
C LEU A 224 5.04 -14.47 -15.37
N THR A 225 5.21 -13.37 -16.12
CA THR A 225 5.44 -13.40 -17.56
C THR A 225 6.76 -14.11 -17.88
N PHE A 226 7.83 -13.81 -17.14
CA PHE A 226 9.10 -14.53 -17.25
C PHE A 226 8.92 -16.02 -16.91
N ALA A 227 8.28 -16.36 -15.80
CA ALA A 227 8.05 -17.76 -15.40
C ALA A 227 7.23 -18.54 -16.44
N ALA A 228 6.22 -17.90 -17.05
CA ALA A 228 5.43 -18.53 -18.12
C ALA A 228 6.27 -18.79 -19.38
N ALA A 229 7.23 -17.92 -19.70
CA ALA A 229 8.10 -18.06 -20.88
C ALA A 229 9.19 -19.15 -20.73
N GLN A 230 9.51 -19.59 -19.49
CA GLN A 230 10.53 -20.61 -19.24
C GLN A 230 10.14 -22.02 -19.72
N ARG A 231 8.89 -22.26 -20.06
CA ARG A 231 8.41 -23.60 -20.47
C ARG A 231 7.61 -23.52 -21.75
N ALA A 232 7.81 -24.53 -22.62
CA ALA A 232 6.99 -24.72 -23.80
C ALA A 232 5.50 -24.75 -23.43
N ALA A 233 4.66 -24.17 -24.27
CA ALA A 233 3.22 -24.02 -24.07
C ALA A 233 2.58 -25.37 -23.66
N GLY A 234 2.34 -25.54 -22.38
CA GLY A 234 1.69 -26.70 -21.79
C GLY A 234 0.43 -26.22 -21.05
N ALA A 235 -0.48 -27.14 -20.78
CA ALA A 235 -1.90 -26.99 -20.42
C ALA A 235 -2.27 -26.05 -19.23
N TRP A 236 -1.36 -25.34 -18.61
CA TRP A 236 -1.64 -24.49 -17.42
C TRP A 236 -1.37 -23.00 -17.59
N THR A 237 -1.34 -22.49 -18.82
CA THR A 237 -1.34 -21.03 -19.08
C THR A 237 -2.71 -20.37 -18.84
N ALA A 238 -3.59 -21.04 -18.12
CA ALA A 238 -5.00 -20.63 -17.94
C ALA A 238 -5.19 -19.28 -17.21
N LEU A 239 -4.22 -18.82 -16.39
CA LEU A 239 -4.33 -17.54 -15.67
C LEU A 239 -3.27 -16.57 -16.17
N ALA A 240 -3.72 -15.52 -16.89
CA ALA A 240 -2.84 -14.43 -17.30
C ALA A 240 -2.16 -13.78 -16.07
N PRO A 241 -0.86 -13.41 -16.14
CA PRO A 241 -0.15 -12.76 -15.03
C PRO A 241 -0.87 -11.57 -14.39
N ALA A 242 -1.50 -10.72 -15.19
CA ALA A 242 -2.28 -9.59 -14.72
C ALA A 242 -3.54 -10.01 -13.93
N THR A 243 -4.19 -11.13 -14.31
CA THR A 243 -5.31 -11.70 -13.57
C THR A 243 -4.85 -12.23 -12.21
N VAL A 244 -3.70 -12.93 -12.18
CA VAL A 244 -3.09 -13.38 -10.92
C VAL A 244 -2.79 -12.19 -10.01
N ALA A 245 -2.25 -11.09 -10.54
CA ALA A 245 -1.99 -9.87 -9.79
C ALA A 245 -3.27 -9.24 -9.22
N SER A 246 -4.39 -9.30 -9.94
CA SER A 246 -5.70 -8.87 -9.43
C SER A 246 -6.18 -9.76 -8.28
N VAL A 247 -6.12 -11.07 -8.45
CA VAL A 247 -6.49 -12.05 -7.39
C VAL A 247 -5.60 -11.85 -6.15
N MET A 248 -4.30 -11.69 -6.36
CA MET A 248 -3.32 -11.36 -5.33
C MET A 248 -3.74 -10.13 -4.49
N GLY A 249 -4.12 -9.05 -5.17
CA GLY A 249 -4.55 -7.82 -4.48
C GLY A 249 -5.86 -8.01 -3.69
N LEU A 250 -6.84 -8.76 -4.23
CA LEU A 250 -8.09 -9.06 -3.54
C LEU A 250 -7.87 -9.95 -2.31
N LEU A 251 -7.05 -11.00 -2.44
CA LEU A 251 -6.65 -11.85 -1.30
C LEU A 251 -5.92 -11.03 -0.23
N GLY A 252 -5.09 -10.06 -0.65
CA GLY A 252 -4.40 -9.16 0.26
C GLY A 252 -5.36 -8.32 1.12
N VAL A 253 -6.47 -7.82 0.55
CA VAL A 253 -7.50 -7.10 1.33
C VAL A 253 -8.09 -8.00 2.42
N CYS A 254 -8.44 -9.24 2.09
CA CYS A 254 -8.92 -10.21 3.06
C CYS A 254 -7.87 -10.53 4.13
N ALA A 255 -6.62 -10.81 3.70
CA ALA A 255 -5.53 -11.14 4.60
C ALA A 255 -5.23 -10.01 5.61
N SER A 256 -5.31 -8.75 5.19
CA SER A 256 -5.09 -7.59 6.07
C SER A 256 -6.13 -7.51 7.21
N VAL A 257 -7.40 -7.82 6.92
CA VAL A 257 -8.47 -7.83 7.93
C VAL A 257 -8.27 -8.99 8.91
N TRP A 258 -8.10 -10.20 8.39
CA TRP A 258 -7.89 -11.40 9.21
C TRP A 258 -6.61 -11.32 10.04
N GLY A 259 -5.56 -10.79 9.47
CA GLY A 259 -4.27 -10.64 10.15
C GLY A 259 -4.33 -9.70 11.34
N ASN A 260 -5.09 -8.60 11.27
CA ASN A 260 -5.29 -7.74 12.45
C ASN A 260 -6.05 -8.46 13.56
N GLU A 261 -7.05 -9.26 13.24
CA GLU A 261 -7.77 -10.07 14.22
C GLU A 261 -6.84 -11.12 14.87
N LEU A 262 -6.00 -11.77 14.08
CA LEU A 262 -4.99 -12.69 14.59
C LEU A 262 -3.98 -11.99 15.51
N ALA A 263 -3.54 -10.77 15.15
CA ALA A 263 -2.64 -9.97 15.97
C ALA A 263 -3.25 -9.62 17.34
N ILE A 264 -4.56 -9.29 17.39
CA ILE A 264 -5.27 -9.06 18.64
C ILE A 264 -5.33 -10.33 19.50
N ARG A 265 -5.56 -11.49 18.86
CA ARG A 265 -5.72 -12.77 19.57
C ARG A 265 -4.41 -13.37 20.08
N PHE A 266 -3.33 -13.26 19.31
CA PHE A 266 -2.06 -13.92 19.62
C PHE A 266 -0.98 -12.97 20.17
N GLY A 267 -1.29 -11.67 20.29
CA GLY A 267 -0.33 -10.61 20.66
C GLY A 267 0.31 -10.01 19.40
N ARG A 268 0.14 -8.71 19.23
CA ARG A 268 0.49 -7.95 18.03
C ARG A 268 1.98 -8.09 17.67
N ARG A 269 2.84 -7.88 18.65
CA ARG A 269 4.29 -7.99 18.44
C ARG A 269 4.72 -9.36 17.93
N ARG A 270 4.15 -10.44 18.47
CA ARG A 270 4.49 -11.81 18.07
C ARG A 270 3.97 -12.14 16.70
N PHE A 271 2.73 -11.75 16.44
CA PHE A 271 2.11 -11.95 15.14
C PHE A 271 2.92 -11.26 14.04
N ILE A 272 3.27 -9.97 14.21
CA ILE A 272 4.06 -9.21 13.24
C ILE A 272 5.43 -9.88 13.02
N LEU A 273 6.15 -10.25 14.07
CA LEU A 273 7.45 -10.94 13.94
C LEU A 273 7.32 -12.28 13.21
N GLY A 274 6.31 -13.08 13.56
CA GLY A 274 6.04 -14.35 12.89
C GLY A 274 5.77 -14.16 11.40
N THR A 275 4.96 -13.15 11.06
CA THR A 275 4.66 -12.79 9.68
C THR A 275 5.91 -12.31 8.93
N MET A 276 6.70 -11.40 9.52
CA MET A 276 7.95 -10.91 8.89
C MET A 276 8.92 -12.04 8.57
N PHE A 277 9.12 -13.00 9.49
CA PHE A 277 10.01 -14.14 9.24
C PHE A 277 9.41 -15.13 8.22
N ALA A 278 8.10 -15.38 8.27
CA ALA A 278 7.42 -16.22 7.28
C ALA A 278 7.50 -15.59 5.88
N SER A 279 7.25 -14.29 5.78
CA SER A 279 7.41 -13.51 4.55
C SER A 279 8.86 -13.54 4.03
N ALA A 280 9.85 -13.37 4.92
CA ALA A 280 11.26 -13.42 4.55
C ALA A 280 11.63 -14.78 3.92
N GLY A 281 11.19 -15.88 4.53
CA GLY A 281 11.37 -17.22 3.95
C GLY A 281 10.66 -17.39 2.62
N MET A 282 9.40 -16.94 2.54
CA MET A 282 8.59 -17.07 1.33
C MET A 282 9.12 -16.20 0.18
N ALA A 283 9.66 -15.01 0.44
CA ALA A 283 10.30 -14.16 -0.57
C ALA A 283 11.43 -14.91 -1.28
N GLY A 284 12.31 -15.56 -0.51
CA GLY A 284 13.38 -16.39 -1.06
C GLY A 284 12.85 -17.54 -1.93
N VAL A 285 11.81 -18.24 -1.47
CA VAL A 285 11.18 -19.34 -2.23
C VAL A 285 10.54 -18.83 -3.52
N VAL A 286 9.78 -17.72 -3.46
CA VAL A 286 9.12 -17.14 -4.64
C VAL A 286 10.13 -16.72 -5.69
N GLY A 287 11.26 -16.13 -5.31
CA GLY A 287 12.28 -15.71 -6.26
C GLY A 287 12.78 -16.84 -7.17
N PHE A 288 12.93 -18.04 -6.64
CA PHE A 288 13.36 -19.23 -7.40
C PHE A 288 12.20 -20.00 -8.03
N SER A 289 10.94 -19.64 -7.75
CA SER A 289 9.78 -20.39 -8.21
C SER A 289 9.56 -20.36 -9.73
N ALA A 290 10.24 -19.46 -10.46
CA ALA A 290 10.26 -19.49 -11.92
C ALA A 290 10.85 -20.78 -12.50
N ALA A 291 11.63 -21.56 -11.73
CA ALA A 291 12.09 -22.89 -12.09
C ALA A 291 10.99 -23.98 -11.99
N LEU A 292 9.88 -23.69 -11.31
CA LEU A 292 8.75 -24.59 -11.15
C LEU A 292 7.77 -24.50 -12.34
N PRO A 293 6.82 -25.44 -12.49
CA PRO A 293 5.66 -25.25 -13.36
C PRO A 293 4.94 -23.94 -13.02
N TYR A 294 4.43 -23.23 -14.03
CA TYR A 294 3.80 -21.92 -13.88
C TYR A 294 2.74 -21.88 -12.75
N GLY A 295 1.87 -22.90 -12.66
CA GLY A 295 0.89 -23.02 -11.58
C GLY A 295 1.51 -23.06 -10.18
N GLY A 296 2.70 -23.64 -10.03
CA GLY A 296 3.46 -23.64 -8.78
C GLY A 296 3.96 -22.24 -8.41
N ALA A 297 4.50 -21.49 -9.39
CA ALA A 297 4.90 -20.09 -9.18
C ALA A 297 3.70 -19.22 -8.81
N VAL A 298 2.55 -19.39 -9.48
CA VAL A 298 1.30 -18.69 -9.17
C VAL A 298 0.85 -18.99 -7.74
N ALA A 299 0.80 -20.26 -7.34
CA ALA A 299 0.38 -20.66 -5.99
C ALA A 299 1.26 -20.03 -4.92
N LEU A 300 2.59 -20.06 -5.09
CA LEU A 300 3.54 -19.46 -4.16
C LEU A 300 3.41 -17.93 -4.09
N VAL A 301 3.21 -17.25 -5.21
CA VAL A 301 2.95 -15.80 -5.25
C VAL A 301 1.67 -15.44 -4.48
N LEU A 302 0.59 -16.22 -4.63
CA LEU A 302 -0.67 -15.94 -3.93
C LEU A 302 -0.54 -16.18 -2.42
N VAL A 303 0.14 -17.25 -1.99
CA VAL A 303 0.44 -17.50 -0.58
C VAL A 303 1.33 -16.40 -0.01
N TYR A 304 2.37 -16.01 -0.74
CA TYR A 304 3.25 -14.91 -0.34
C TYR A 304 2.49 -13.60 -0.17
N ALA A 305 1.60 -13.28 -1.08
CA ALA A 305 0.76 -12.11 -0.97
C ALA A 305 -0.09 -12.12 0.32
N MET A 306 -0.69 -13.25 0.68
CA MET A 306 -1.47 -13.35 1.93
C MET A 306 -0.59 -13.09 3.16
N LEU A 307 0.66 -13.57 3.17
CA LEU A 307 1.61 -13.28 4.24
C LEU A 307 1.94 -11.79 4.29
N ILE A 308 2.31 -11.17 3.16
CA ILE A 308 2.64 -9.74 3.07
C ILE A 308 1.52 -8.88 3.69
N TRP A 309 0.28 -9.06 3.23
CA TRP A 309 -0.81 -8.18 3.67
C TRP A 309 -1.31 -8.46 5.08
N SER A 310 -0.99 -9.62 5.68
CA SER A 310 -1.55 -10.02 6.97
C SER A 310 -1.15 -9.10 8.13
N ASP A 311 0.03 -8.48 8.12
CA ASP A 311 0.48 -7.56 9.17
C ASP A 311 0.18 -6.08 8.90
N SER A 312 -0.26 -5.71 7.69
CA SER A 312 -0.48 -4.34 7.23
C SER A 312 -1.35 -3.51 8.19
N SER A 313 -2.55 -3.99 8.48
CA SER A 313 -3.48 -3.31 9.40
C SER A 313 -2.96 -3.31 10.84
N SER A 314 -2.25 -4.38 11.24
CA SER A 314 -1.66 -4.51 12.57
C SER A 314 -0.55 -3.52 12.82
N LEU A 315 0.30 -3.27 11.82
CA LEU A 315 1.38 -2.27 11.87
C LEU A 315 0.81 -0.86 12.01
N THR A 316 -0.20 -0.52 11.22
CA THR A 316 -0.86 0.78 11.27
C THR A 316 -1.58 1.00 12.60
N ALA A 317 -2.32 0.00 13.09
CA ALA A 317 -2.98 0.06 14.38
C ALA A 317 -1.96 0.16 15.52
N GLY A 318 -0.84 -0.60 15.44
CA GLY A 318 0.25 -0.54 16.40
C GLY A 318 0.88 0.85 16.51
N SER A 319 1.17 1.48 15.37
CA SER A 319 1.69 2.85 15.32
C SER A 319 0.69 3.86 15.91
N ALA A 320 -0.56 3.82 15.44
CA ALA A 320 -1.61 4.74 15.89
C ALA A 320 -1.94 4.60 17.38
N GLY A 321 -1.94 3.36 17.90
CA GLY A 321 -2.24 3.05 19.31
C GLY A 321 -1.07 3.32 20.26
N SER A 322 0.17 3.41 19.73
CA SER A 322 1.35 3.80 20.49
C SER A 322 1.58 5.31 20.55
N ALA A 323 0.72 6.10 19.90
CA ALA A 323 0.86 7.54 19.86
C ALA A 323 0.65 8.17 21.24
N GLU A 324 1.48 9.16 21.59
CA GLU A 324 1.24 10.00 22.77
C GLU A 324 -0.08 10.79 22.65
N PRO A 325 -0.72 11.13 23.78
CA PRO A 325 -1.93 11.95 23.78
C PRO A 325 -1.75 13.23 22.96
N GLY A 326 -2.68 13.51 22.05
CA GLY A 326 -2.64 14.68 21.17
C GLY A 326 -1.68 14.60 19.98
N ARG A 327 -0.87 13.52 19.84
CA ARG A 327 0.15 13.37 18.77
C ARG A 327 -0.17 12.28 17.73
N ARG A 328 -1.38 11.72 17.75
CA ARG A 328 -1.76 10.62 16.85
C ARG A 328 -1.60 11.00 15.37
N GLY A 329 -1.94 12.24 15.01
CA GLY A 329 -1.77 12.74 13.64
C GLY A 329 -0.30 12.79 13.20
N ALA A 330 0.59 13.32 14.06
CA ALA A 330 2.03 13.36 13.79
C ALA A 330 2.62 11.94 13.69
N THR A 331 2.19 11.03 14.56
CA THR A 331 2.62 9.61 14.54
C THR A 331 2.22 8.94 13.23
N LEU A 332 0.99 9.10 12.78
CA LEU A 332 0.52 8.57 11.50
C LEU A 332 1.21 9.23 10.29
N ALA A 333 1.58 10.52 10.39
CA ALA A 333 2.36 11.19 9.35
C ALA A 333 3.75 10.55 9.20
N VAL A 334 4.49 10.33 10.30
CA VAL A 334 5.78 9.64 10.29
C VAL A 334 5.63 8.21 9.76
N HIS A 335 4.61 7.49 10.23
CA HIS A 335 4.29 6.13 9.78
C HIS A 335 4.07 6.05 8.26
N SER A 336 3.25 6.94 7.72
CA SER A 336 2.98 6.98 6.29
C SER A 336 4.20 7.40 5.47
N THR A 337 4.96 8.40 5.94
CA THR A 337 6.17 8.87 5.25
C THR A 337 7.21 7.73 5.13
N LEU A 338 7.50 7.06 6.23
CA LEU A 338 8.41 5.90 6.23
C LEU A 338 7.87 4.75 5.39
N GLY A 339 6.56 4.46 5.50
CA GLY A 339 5.91 3.46 4.70
C GLY A 339 6.07 3.71 3.20
N TYR A 340 5.68 4.86 2.71
CA TYR A 340 5.78 5.16 1.28
C TYR A 340 7.22 5.37 0.78
N ALA A 341 8.17 5.71 1.67
CA ALA A 341 9.59 5.62 1.34
C ALA A 341 10.00 4.17 1.01
N GLY A 342 9.57 3.19 1.82
CA GLY A 342 9.70 1.77 1.48
C GLY A 342 9.00 1.42 0.16
N GLY A 343 7.81 1.97 -0.05
CA GLY A 343 7.05 1.81 -1.29
C GLY A 343 7.80 2.29 -2.55
N PHE A 344 8.59 3.36 -2.43
CA PHE A 344 9.47 3.84 -3.49
C PHE A 344 10.69 2.93 -3.70
N LEU A 345 11.36 2.58 -2.60
CA LEU A 345 12.62 1.85 -2.65
C LEU A 345 12.46 0.39 -3.11
N GLY A 346 11.36 -0.29 -2.75
CA GLY A 346 11.14 -1.69 -3.07
C GLY A 346 11.20 -2.01 -4.56
N PRO A 347 10.40 -1.36 -5.42
CA PRO A 347 10.44 -1.58 -6.86
C PRO A 347 11.81 -1.24 -7.48
N LEU A 348 12.43 -0.17 -7.00
CA LEU A 348 13.73 0.30 -7.48
C LEU A 348 14.84 -0.70 -7.14
N ALA A 349 14.92 -1.15 -5.90
CA ALA A 349 15.93 -2.10 -5.45
C ALA A 349 15.82 -3.44 -6.18
N LEU A 350 14.58 -3.92 -6.42
CA LEU A 350 14.36 -5.15 -7.17
C LEU A 350 14.84 -5.00 -8.61
N GLY A 351 14.49 -3.92 -9.30
CA GLY A 351 14.95 -3.63 -10.66
C GLY A 351 16.46 -3.49 -10.76
N ALA A 352 17.07 -2.75 -9.83
CA ALA A 352 18.53 -2.59 -9.77
C ALA A 352 19.25 -3.93 -9.53
N THR A 353 18.67 -4.80 -8.69
CA THR A 353 19.21 -6.15 -8.46
C THR A 353 19.15 -6.99 -9.74
N LEU A 354 18.06 -6.95 -10.50
CA LEU A 354 17.98 -7.66 -11.79
C LEU A 354 19.06 -7.19 -12.76
N ASP A 355 19.31 -5.88 -12.87
CA ASP A 355 20.35 -5.35 -13.77
C ASP A 355 21.76 -5.74 -13.30
N LEU A 356 22.04 -5.67 -11.98
CA LEU A 356 23.32 -6.04 -11.40
C LEU A 356 23.69 -7.51 -11.67
N PHE A 357 22.70 -8.39 -11.79
CA PHE A 357 22.91 -9.83 -12.03
C PHE A 357 22.62 -10.24 -13.47
N GLY A 358 22.74 -9.33 -14.44
CA GLY A 358 22.75 -9.60 -15.87
C GLY A 358 21.37 -9.73 -16.51
N GLY A 359 20.34 -9.16 -15.90
CA GLY A 359 18.97 -9.20 -16.42
C GLY A 359 18.15 -10.41 -15.95
N PRO A 360 16.92 -10.58 -16.47
CA PRO A 360 15.99 -11.60 -15.99
C PRO A 360 16.48 -13.04 -16.23
N SER A 361 16.77 -13.77 -15.17
CA SER A 361 17.07 -15.20 -15.13
C SER A 361 16.50 -15.79 -13.84
N VAL A 362 16.42 -17.13 -13.72
CA VAL A 362 15.97 -17.77 -12.47
C VAL A 362 16.85 -17.36 -11.29
N LEU A 363 18.17 -17.27 -11.50
CA LEU A 363 19.11 -16.86 -10.47
C LEU A 363 18.93 -15.38 -10.07
N SER A 364 18.85 -14.47 -11.06
CA SER A 364 18.69 -13.05 -10.79
C SER A 364 17.35 -12.72 -10.12
N TRP A 365 16.27 -13.40 -10.49
CA TRP A 365 15.00 -13.30 -9.77
C TRP A 365 15.10 -13.83 -8.34
N GLY A 366 15.80 -14.98 -8.14
CA GLY A 366 16.08 -15.51 -6.80
C GLY A 366 16.80 -14.51 -5.91
N ILE A 367 17.86 -13.86 -6.44
CA ILE A 367 18.62 -12.83 -5.73
C ILE A 367 17.79 -11.57 -5.54
N ALA A 368 17.00 -11.18 -6.56
CA ALA A 368 16.15 -10.00 -6.49
C ALA A 368 15.05 -10.11 -5.42
N PHE A 369 14.44 -11.27 -5.21
CA PHE A 369 13.58 -11.51 -4.06
C PHE A 369 14.37 -11.76 -2.78
N GLY A 370 15.59 -12.29 -2.89
CA GLY A 370 16.51 -12.46 -1.76
C GLY A 370 16.87 -11.16 -1.04
N HIS A 371 16.98 -10.01 -1.77
CA HIS A 371 17.19 -8.71 -1.12
C HIS A 371 15.99 -8.33 -0.23
N VAL A 372 14.77 -8.71 -0.60
CA VAL A 372 13.57 -8.49 0.22
C VAL A 372 13.65 -9.34 1.50
N THR A 373 14.12 -10.59 1.38
CA THR A 373 14.42 -11.44 2.57
C THR A 373 15.36 -10.73 3.53
N VAL A 374 16.46 -10.16 3.02
CA VAL A 374 17.42 -9.43 3.85
C VAL A 374 16.77 -8.20 4.50
N ALA A 375 16.01 -7.42 3.75
CA ALA A 375 15.31 -6.25 4.28
C ALA A 375 14.33 -6.62 5.41
N LEU A 376 13.55 -7.69 5.23
CA LEU A 376 12.61 -8.20 6.23
C LEU A 376 13.33 -8.70 7.50
N VAL A 377 14.40 -9.45 7.35
CA VAL A 377 15.19 -9.92 8.51
C VAL A 377 15.78 -8.74 9.27
N LEU A 378 16.39 -7.77 8.58
CA LEU A 378 16.90 -6.56 9.22
C LEU A 378 15.80 -5.76 9.91
N GLY A 379 14.64 -5.59 9.26
CA GLY A 379 13.47 -4.95 9.85
C GLY A 379 12.96 -5.67 11.09
N ALA A 380 12.89 -7.01 11.07
CA ALA A 380 12.51 -7.82 12.22
C ALA A 380 13.50 -7.69 13.38
N LEU A 381 14.81 -7.67 13.11
CA LEU A 381 15.83 -7.43 14.11
C LEU A 381 15.72 -6.04 14.75
N VAL A 382 15.48 -5.00 13.95
CA VAL A 382 15.21 -3.64 14.45
C VAL A 382 13.93 -3.61 15.30
N PHE A 383 12.87 -4.28 14.88
CA PHE A 383 11.64 -4.39 15.62
C PHE A 383 11.83 -5.11 16.97
N ILE A 384 12.62 -6.18 17.00
CA ILE A 384 13.02 -6.89 18.22
C ILE A 384 13.82 -5.98 19.15
N TRP A 385 14.77 -5.22 18.61
CA TRP A 385 15.64 -4.32 19.37
C TRP A 385 14.86 -3.15 19.98
N LEU A 386 13.91 -2.57 19.24
CA LEU A 386 13.08 -1.47 19.72
C LEU A 386 12.03 -1.93 20.75
N ARG A 387 11.66 -3.20 20.78
CA ARG A 387 10.73 -3.82 21.74
C ARG A 387 9.41 -3.05 21.88
N PRO A 388 8.64 -2.90 20.81
CA PRO A 388 7.36 -2.20 20.91
C PRO A 388 6.42 -2.90 21.89
N ALA A 389 5.61 -2.12 22.61
CA ALA A 389 4.56 -2.65 23.45
C ALA A 389 3.37 -3.14 22.61
N ASP A 390 2.69 -4.18 23.07
CA ASP A 390 1.36 -4.54 22.58
C ASP A 390 0.33 -3.47 22.99
N LEU A 391 -0.75 -3.35 22.27
CA LEU A 391 -1.80 -2.37 22.57
C LEU A 391 -2.71 -2.86 23.71
N ALA A 392 -3.33 -1.90 24.39
CA ALA A 392 -4.40 -2.21 25.34
C ALA A 392 -5.55 -2.93 24.59
N GLY A 393 -5.90 -4.13 25.07
CA GLY A 393 -6.88 -5.01 24.43
C GLY A 393 -6.30 -6.13 23.58
N ASP A 394 -5.00 -6.07 23.21
CA ASP A 394 -4.32 -7.23 22.63
C ASP A 394 -4.14 -8.31 23.74
N ARG A 395 -4.43 -9.58 23.42
CA ARG A 395 -4.24 -10.67 24.41
C ARG A 395 -2.75 -10.89 24.66
N SER A 396 -2.30 -10.54 25.88
CA SER A 396 -0.95 -10.89 26.30
C SER A 396 -0.89 -12.36 26.76
N LEU A 397 0.28 -13.01 26.67
CA LEU A 397 0.50 -14.37 27.23
C LEU A 397 0.28 -14.43 28.73
N ALA A 398 0.40 -13.32 29.46
CA ALA A 398 0.12 -13.26 30.88
C ALA A 398 -1.36 -13.52 31.14
N ALA A 399 -2.27 -12.95 30.32
CA ALA A 399 -3.70 -13.22 30.39
C ALA A 399 -4.06 -14.67 29.99
N ALA A 400 -3.34 -15.25 29.02
CA ALA A 400 -3.54 -16.63 28.59
C ALA A 400 -3.05 -17.66 29.64
N LYS A 401 -2.16 -17.25 30.55
CA LYS A 401 -1.65 -18.10 31.67
C LYS A 401 -2.38 -17.88 33.00
N GLY A 402 -3.54 -17.18 33.01
CA GLY A 402 -4.32 -17.00 34.23
C GLY A 402 -3.73 -16.06 35.27
N ALA A 403 -2.75 -15.24 34.92
CA ALA A 403 -2.23 -14.23 35.84
C ALA A 403 -3.27 -13.12 36.07
N PRO A 404 -3.53 -12.69 37.32
CA PRO A 404 -4.48 -11.63 37.60
C PRO A 404 -4.04 -10.35 36.90
N VAL A 405 -4.96 -9.69 36.20
CA VAL A 405 -4.75 -8.40 35.56
C VAL A 405 -4.53 -7.35 36.66
N LEU A 406 -3.28 -6.97 36.91
CA LEU A 406 -2.96 -5.83 37.78
C LEU A 406 -3.56 -4.57 37.17
N GLY A 407 -4.68 -4.09 37.75
CA GLY A 407 -5.37 -2.87 37.34
C GLY A 407 -6.87 -3.00 37.04
N ALA A 408 -7.49 -4.15 37.25
CA ALA A 408 -8.95 -4.22 37.24
C ALA A 408 -9.50 -3.47 38.48
N PRO A 409 -10.45 -2.50 38.34
CA PRO A 409 -11.07 -1.89 39.49
C PRO A 409 -11.73 -2.98 40.33
N ALA A 410 -11.55 -2.93 41.65
CA ALA A 410 -12.17 -3.88 42.57
C ALA A 410 -13.70 -3.84 42.40
N PRO A 411 -14.38 -5.01 42.40
CA PRO A 411 -15.82 -5.01 42.35
C PRO A 411 -16.37 -4.23 43.57
N GLU A 412 -17.20 -3.22 43.30
CA GLU A 412 -17.93 -2.48 44.33
C GLU A 412 -18.68 -3.46 45.23
N ARG A 413 -18.27 -3.56 46.51
CA ARG A 413 -19.00 -4.30 47.50
C ARG A 413 -20.36 -3.62 47.67
N SER A 414 -21.43 -4.26 47.26
CA SER A 414 -22.81 -3.86 47.56
C SER A 414 -22.97 -3.74 49.08
N ALA A 415 -23.27 -2.55 49.59
CA ALA A 415 -23.62 -2.33 50.98
C ALA A 415 -24.91 -3.10 51.31
N PRO A 416 -25.00 -3.73 52.49
CA PRO A 416 -26.24 -4.41 52.90
C PRO A 416 -27.34 -3.37 53.10
N LYS A 417 -28.48 -3.63 52.49
CA LYS A 417 -29.72 -2.90 52.74
C LYS A 417 -30.18 -3.21 54.17
N THR A 418 -30.18 -2.22 55.05
CA THR A 418 -30.95 -2.20 56.28
C THR A 418 -32.25 -1.44 56.03
#